data_f4a94fd3623f1d8264e4dd578249228b
#
_entry.id   f4a94fd3623f1d8264e4dd578249228b
#
_cell.length_a   1.000
_cell.length_b   1.000
_cell.length_c   1.000
_cell.angle_alpha   90.00
_cell.angle_beta   90.00
_cell.angle_gamma   90.00
#
_symmetry.space_group_name_H-M   'P 1'
#
loop_
_entity.id
_entity.type
_entity.pdbx_description
1 polymer ?
#
loop_
_entity_poly.entity_id
_entity_poly.type
_entity_poly.pdbx_seq_one_letter_code
_entity_poly.pdbx_strand_id
1 'polypeptide(L)'
;MKFDLKKTDGKARRGKMVFERGEVQTPAFMPVGTYGTVKAMTPEEVSGLGAQIILGNTFHLAITPGTDVIEAHGDLHDFMHWQGPILTDSGGFQVFSLGAMRKISEEGVDFRSPKDGDKIFMGPEESMQIQHKLGSDIVMIFDECTPYPADKTTADQSMQLSLRWAERSKSEHNKLNNANALFGIVQGGMFEELRRESAKSLIEIGFDGYAIGGLSVGEPKEEMIKVLDYLPEQLPENKPRYLMGVGTPSDLVEAVERGIDMFDCVMPTRNARNGYLFTSVGIVKIRNAQYKLDVTKLDERCDCYTCQNYTKAYLHHLQRKNEILSARLNTIHNLYYYQDLMSQMRQAIEEDRFADFKQDFYELQAQG
;
A
#
# COMPACT_ATOMS: atom_id res chain seq x y z
N MET A 1 13.45 -1.83 13.49
CA MET A 1 13.72 -1.62 12.03
C MET A 1 14.93 -0.72 11.83
N LYS A 2 15.78 -0.97 10.81
CA LYS A 2 16.85 -0.05 10.37
C LYS A 2 16.61 0.27 8.90
N PHE A 3 16.67 1.56 8.52
CA PHE A 3 16.62 2.00 7.13
C PHE A 3 18.02 2.46 6.69
N ASP A 4 18.45 2.02 5.52
CA ASP A 4 19.75 2.33 4.92
C ASP A 4 19.51 2.87 3.49
N LEU A 5 19.63 4.19 3.33
CA LEU A 5 19.59 4.83 2.01
C LEU A 5 20.93 4.61 1.33
N LYS A 6 20.93 3.89 0.22
CA LYS A 6 22.16 3.45 -0.48
C LYS A 6 22.55 4.37 -1.61
N LYS A 7 21.57 4.88 -2.36
CA LYS A 7 21.79 5.70 -3.55
C LYS A 7 20.59 6.56 -3.87
N THR A 8 20.84 7.66 -4.56
CA THR A 8 19.81 8.51 -5.16
C THR A 8 20.18 8.79 -6.61
N ASP A 9 19.16 8.93 -7.47
CA ASP A 9 19.25 9.43 -8.83
C ASP A 9 18.20 10.54 -8.98
N GLY A 10 18.63 11.80 -9.02
CA GLY A 10 17.76 12.94 -8.78
C GLY A 10 17.11 12.85 -7.38
N LYS A 11 15.77 12.84 -7.31
CA LYS A 11 15.02 12.62 -6.07
C LYS A 11 14.68 11.14 -5.83
N ALA A 12 14.79 10.29 -6.85
CA ALA A 12 14.52 8.86 -6.72
C ALA A 12 15.52 8.21 -5.77
N ARG A 13 15.03 7.30 -4.91
CA ARG A 13 15.78 6.76 -3.78
C ARG A 13 15.88 5.24 -3.86
N ARG A 14 17.08 4.72 -3.68
CA ARG A 14 17.39 3.29 -3.54
C ARG A 14 17.85 3.02 -2.13
N GLY A 15 17.07 2.26 -1.38
CA GLY A 15 17.39 1.95 0.02
C GLY A 15 17.10 0.49 0.39
N LYS A 16 17.25 0.21 1.69
CA LYS A 16 16.96 -1.09 2.28
C LYS A 16 16.43 -0.91 3.70
N MET A 17 15.34 -1.58 4.03
CA MET A 17 14.86 -1.76 5.39
C MET A 17 15.29 -3.13 5.90
N VAL A 18 15.74 -3.20 7.16
CA VAL A 18 16.15 -4.45 7.81
C VAL A 18 15.28 -4.68 9.05
N PHE A 19 14.66 -5.86 9.09
CA PHE A 19 13.81 -6.35 10.18
C PHE A 19 14.39 -7.68 10.71
N GLU A 20 13.89 -8.15 11.83
CA GLU A 20 14.22 -9.50 12.32
C GLU A 20 13.73 -10.58 11.35
N ARG A 21 12.61 -10.35 10.67
CA ARG A 21 11.98 -11.28 9.70
C ARG A 21 12.49 -11.11 8.26
N GLY A 22 13.56 -10.36 8.03
CA GLY A 22 14.18 -10.23 6.71
C GLY A 22 14.43 -8.80 6.26
N GLU A 23 14.75 -8.65 4.99
CA GLU A 23 15.12 -7.38 4.38
C GLU A 23 14.10 -6.99 3.30
N VAL A 24 13.84 -5.68 3.17
CA VAL A 24 13.00 -5.11 2.12
C VAL A 24 13.81 -4.11 1.32
N GLN A 25 13.96 -4.38 0.03
CA GLN A 25 14.64 -3.48 -0.91
C GLN A 25 13.67 -2.39 -1.38
N THR A 26 14.06 -1.12 -1.29
CA THR A 26 13.21 0.00 -1.72
C THR A 26 13.73 0.67 -3.00
N PRO A 27 12.82 1.18 -3.88
CA PRO A 27 11.37 1.22 -3.73
C PRO A 27 10.75 -0.19 -3.71
N ALA A 28 9.67 -0.34 -2.92
CA ALA A 28 8.97 -1.60 -2.70
C ALA A 28 7.45 -1.46 -2.84
N PHE A 29 6.81 -2.45 -3.45
CA PHE A 29 5.36 -2.55 -3.48
C PHE A 29 4.88 -3.68 -2.56
N MET A 30 3.91 -3.38 -1.69
CA MET A 30 3.32 -4.30 -0.72
C MET A 30 2.00 -4.87 -1.26
N PRO A 31 1.93 -6.16 -1.64
CA PRO A 31 0.64 -6.80 -1.92
C PRO A 31 -0.28 -6.75 -0.70
N VAL A 32 -1.57 -6.46 -0.92
CA VAL A 32 -2.55 -6.30 0.16
C VAL A 32 -3.19 -7.63 0.53
N GLY A 33 -2.99 -8.03 1.78
CA GLY A 33 -3.56 -9.22 2.43
C GLY A 33 -4.69 -8.87 3.41
N THR A 34 -5.83 -8.37 2.93
CA THR A 34 -6.92 -7.79 3.74
C THR A 34 -7.40 -8.68 4.91
N TYR A 35 -7.55 -9.97 4.69
CA TYR A 35 -8.01 -10.95 5.70
C TYR A 35 -6.92 -11.99 6.01
N GLY A 36 -5.68 -11.58 6.14
CA GLY A 36 -4.57 -12.51 6.30
C GLY A 36 -4.29 -13.34 5.03
N THR A 37 -4.63 -12.81 3.86
CA THR A 37 -4.35 -13.48 2.57
C THR A 37 -4.31 -12.45 1.43
N VAL A 38 -3.30 -12.56 0.57
CA VAL A 38 -3.32 -11.92 -0.74
C VAL A 38 -4.26 -12.74 -1.63
N LYS A 39 -5.31 -12.09 -2.12
CA LYS A 39 -6.43 -12.80 -2.78
C LYS A 39 -5.96 -13.65 -3.96
N ALA A 40 -6.38 -14.92 -3.95
CA ALA A 40 -6.09 -15.96 -4.95
C ALA A 40 -4.62 -16.42 -5.00
N MET A 41 -3.81 -16.14 -3.96
CA MET A 41 -2.39 -16.50 -3.89
C MET A 41 -2.07 -17.18 -2.55
N THR A 42 -1.15 -18.15 -2.57
CA THR A 42 -0.50 -18.63 -1.34
C THR A 42 0.64 -17.69 -0.95
N PRO A 43 1.07 -17.67 0.32
CA PRO A 43 2.22 -16.87 0.76
C PRO A 43 3.51 -17.18 -0.01
N GLU A 44 3.77 -18.46 -0.30
CA GLU A 44 4.93 -18.92 -1.07
C GLU A 44 4.91 -18.38 -2.51
N GLU A 45 3.74 -18.33 -3.14
CA GLU A 45 3.60 -17.73 -4.47
C GLU A 45 3.86 -16.23 -4.44
N VAL A 46 3.32 -15.52 -3.43
CA VAL A 46 3.54 -14.07 -3.25
C VAL A 46 5.03 -13.78 -3.05
N SER A 47 5.70 -14.55 -2.20
CA SER A 47 7.16 -14.45 -2.00
C SER A 47 7.93 -14.81 -3.28
N GLY A 48 7.52 -15.87 -3.97
CA GLY A 48 8.13 -16.31 -5.24
C GLY A 48 8.01 -15.30 -6.38
N LEU A 49 7.06 -14.38 -6.32
CA LEU A 49 6.94 -13.24 -7.26
C LEU A 49 7.88 -12.07 -6.91
N GLY A 50 8.64 -12.16 -5.80
CA GLY A 50 9.58 -11.13 -5.37
C GLY A 50 9.03 -10.15 -4.32
N ALA A 51 7.83 -10.36 -3.79
CA ALA A 51 7.32 -9.57 -2.68
C ALA A 51 8.09 -9.89 -1.39
N GLN A 52 8.68 -8.87 -0.78
CA GLN A 52 9.48 -9.00 0.44
C GLN A 52 8.71 -8.55 1.69
N ILE A 53 7.62 -7.84 1.52
CA ILE A 53 6.73 -7.32 2.55
C ILE A 53 5.30 -7.31 2.02
N ILE A 54 4.33 -7.53 2.90
CA ILE A 54 2.90 -7.44 2.58
C ILE A 54 2.20 -6.48 3.52
N LEU A 55 0.98 -6.07 3.16
CA LEU A 55 0.13 -5.24 4.00
C LEU A 55 -1.06 -6.05 4.53
N GLY A 56 -1.30 -6.00 5.84
CA GLY A 56 -2.51 -6.47 6.51
C GLY A 56 -3.43 -5.33 6.90
N ASN A 57 -4.74 -5.56 6.92
CA ASN A 57 -5.71 -4.53 7.31
C ASN A 57 -6.19 -4.74 8.75
N THR A 58 -5.77 -3.88 9.65
CA THR A 58 -6.07 -3.91 11.10
C THR A 58 -7.56 -4.03 11.39
N PHE A 59 -8.37 -3.16 10.80
CA PHE A 59 -9.82 -3.16 10.97
C PHE A 59 -10.46 -4.51 10.59
N HIS A 60 -10.13 -5.03 9.43
CA HIS A 60 -10.71 -6.27 8.93
C HIS A 60 -10.32 -7.48 9.77
N LEU A 61 -9.05 -7.55 10.18
CA LEU A 61 -8.53 -8.64 11.01
C LEU A 61 -9.05 -8.59 12.44
N ALA A 62 -9.27 -7.40 13.00
CA ALA A 62 -9.89 -7.23 14.31
C ALA A 62 -11.35 -7.71 14.35
N ILE A 63 -12.12 -7.49 13.26
CA ILE A 63 -13.52 -7.97 13.16
C ILE A 63 -13.58 -9.43 12.80
N THR A 64 -12.73 -9.89 11.88
CA THR A 64 -12.74 -11.26 11.37
C THR A 64 -11.33 -11.67 10.94
N PRO A 65 -10.73 -12.71 11.57
CA PRO A 65 -11.30 -13.63 12.54
C PRO A 65 -11.40 -13.09 13.98
N GLY A 66 -10.80 -11.94 14.28
CA GLY A 66 -10.59 -11.38 15.60
C GLY A 66 -9.16 -11.64 16.10
N THR A 67 -8.66 -10.73 16.94
CA THR A 67 -7.27 -10.80 17.46
C THR A 67 -7.02 -12.06 18.27
N ASP A 68 -7.99 -12.54 19.05
CA ASP A 68 -7.82 -13.71 19.90
C ASP A 68 -7.52 -14.99 19.10
N VAL A 69 -8.13 -15.12 17.89
CA VAL A 69 -7.84 -16.23 16.97
C VAL A 69 -6.42 -16.15 16.43
N ILE A 70 -5.96 -14.95 16.11
CA ILE A 70 -4.61 -14.72 15.58
C ILE A 70 -3.55 -14.94 16.67
N GLU A 71 -3.77 -14.41 17.88
CA GLU A 71 -2.90 -14.63 19.04
C GLU A 71 -2.79 -16.13 19.43
N ALA A 72 -3.86 -16.90 19.24
CA ALA A 72 -3.83 -18.36 19.49
C ALA A 72 -2.87 -19.11 18.54
N HIS A 73 -2.51 -18.52 17.39
CA HIS A 73 -1.51 -19.06 16.46
C HIS A 73 -0.08 -18.52 16.72
N GLY A 74 0.04 -17.50 17.58
CA GLY A 74 1.26 -16.74 17.83
C GLY A 74 1.10 -15.28 17.39
N ASP A 75 1.06 -15.05 16.10
CA ASP A 75 0.82 -13.75 15.50
C ASP A 75 0.20 -13.89 14.07
N LEU A 76 0.10 -12.77 13.34
CA LEU A 76 -0.42 -12.77 11.98
C LEU A 76 0.49 -13.54 10.99
N HIS A 77 1.80 -13.55 11.21
CA HIS A 77 2.75 -14.29 10.37
C HIS A 77 2.49 -15.79 10.45
N ASP A 78 2.39 -16.32 11.67
CA ASP A 78 2.09 -17.76 11.90
C ASP A 78 0.69 -18.10 11.42
N PHE A 79 -0.30 -17.23 11.68
CA PHE A 79 -1.68 -17.43 11.25
C PHE A 79 -1.83 -17.58 9.73
N MET A 80 -1.10 -16.76 8.95
CA MET A 80 -1.19 -16.77 7.49
C MET A 80 -0.01 -17.47 6.79
N HIS A 81 0.94 -18.00 7.55
CA HIS A 81 2.16 -18.67 7.06
C HIS A 81 3.05 -17.75 6.20
N TRP A 82 3.17 -16.46 6.56
CA TRP A 82 4.04 -15.51 5.89
C TRP A 82 5.35 -15.33 6.66
N GLN A 83 6.49 -15.46 5.97
CA GLN A 83 7.81 -15.44 6.62
C GLN A 83 8.50 -14.07 6.61
N GLY A 84 8.06 -13.17 5.77
CA GLY A 84 8.63 -11.82 5.65
C GLY A 84 7.98 -10.80 6.58
N PRO A 85 8.43 -9.54 6.57
CA PRO A 85 7.79 -8.45 7.30
C PRO A 85 6.34 -8.22 6.88
N ILE A 86 5.54 -7.71 7.83
CA ILE A 86 4.15 -7.26 7.61
C ILE A 86 4.02 -5.81 8.08
N LEU A 87 3.47 -4.96 7.23
CA LEU A 87 2.92 -3.67 7.63
C LEU A 87 1.42 -3.84 7.87
N THR A 88 0.90 -3.32 8.99
CA THR A 88 -0.56 -3.18 9.16
C THR A 88 -0.95 -1.73 9.10
N ASP A 89 -2.06 -1.44 8.37
CA ASP A 89 -2.63 -0.10 8.36
C ASP A 89 -3.21 0.26 9.74
N SER A 90 -3.61 1.53 9.92
CA SER A 90 -4.20 1.99 11.18
C SER A 90 -5.63 1.50 11.43
N GLY A 91 -6.33 1.07 10.38
CA GLY A 91 -7.78 0.85 10.37
C GLY A 91 -8.60 2.14 10.14
N GLY A 92 -7.99 3.31 10.22
CA GLY A 92 -8.68 4.61 10.08
C GLY A 92 -9.40 4.77 8.75
N PHE A 93 -8.76 4.46 7.62
CA PHE A 93 -9.37 4.58 6.30
C PHE A 93 -10.58 3.65 6.12
N GLN A 94 -10.54 2.42 6.63
CA GLN A 94 -11.65 1.47 6.55
C GLN A 94 -12.85 1.98 7.35
N VAL A 95 -12.61 2.50 8.55
CA VAL A 95 -13.62 3.16 9.38
C VAL A 95 -14.13 4.42 8.68
N PHE A 96 -13.24 5.19 8.03
CA PHE A 96 -13.62 6.33 7.18
C PHE A 96 -14.60 5.91 6.08
N SER A 97 -14.37 4.81 5.40
CA SER A 97 -15.22 4.31 4.29
C SER A 97 -16.63 3.89 4.70
N LEU A 98 -16.90 3.68 6.01
CA LEU A 98 -18.24 3.37 6.53
C LEU A 98 -19.23 4.56 6.46
N GLY A 99 -18.77 5.76 6.14
CA GLY A 99 -19.62 6.92 5.87
C GLY A 99 -20.52 7.30 7.05
N ALA A 100 -21.84 7.43 6.80
CA ALA A 100 -22.84 7.88 7.79
C ALA A 100 -23.03 6.92 8.99
N MET A 101 -22.47 5.74 8.99
CA MET A 101 -22.55 4.77 10.10
C MET A 101 -21.49 4.99 11.19
N ARG A 102 -20.70 6.06 11.08
CA ARG A 102 -19.66 6.40 12.04
C ARG A 102 -19.89 7.75 12.71
N LYS A 103 -19.36 7.89 13.91
CA LYS A 103 -19.27 9.16 14.64
C LYS A 103 -17.82 9.37 15.09
N ILE A 104 -17.20 10.45 14.61
CA ILE A 104 -15.83 10.84 14.99
C ILE A 104 -15.89 11.77 16.18
N SER A 105 -15.00 11.59 17.13
CA SER A 105 -14.80 12.44 18.31
C SER A 105 -13.30 12.59 18.59
N GLU A 106 -12.94 13.37 19.60
CA GLU A 106 -11.54 13.50 20.05
C GLU A 106 -10.97 12.15 20.55
N GLU A 107 -11.81 11.33 21.15
CA GLU A 107 -11.41 10.04 21.73
C GLU A 107 -11.12 9.00 20.64
N GLY A 108 -11.88 9.02 19.53
CA GLY A 108 -11.80 8.04 18.46
C GLY A 108 -13.08 8.00 17.63
N VAL A 109 -13.41 6.85 17.08
CA VAL A 109 -14.54 6.65 16.17
C VAL A 109 -15.46 5.55 16.66
N ASP A 110 -16.73 5.91 16.89
CA ASP A 110 -17.82 4.95 17.08
C ASP A 110 -18.41 4.55 15.73
N PHE A 111 -18.59 3.27 15.50
CA PHE A 111 -19.22 2.76 14.28
C PHE A 111 -19.95 1.44 14.54
N ARG A 112 -20.70 0.97 13.51
CA ARG A 112 -21.33 -0.34 13.55
C ARG A 112 -20.55 -1.34 12.73
N SER A 113 -20.34 -2.52 13.29
CA SER A 113 -19.73 -3.65 12.58
C SER A 113 -20.53 -3.99 11.32
N PRO A 114 -19.89 -4.06 10.16
CA PRO A 114 -20.55 -4.48 8.92
C PRO A 114 -20.94 -5.95 8.92
N LYS A 115 -20.46 -6.74 9.89
CA LYS A 115 -20.72 -8.18 10.02
C LYS A 115 -22.05 -8.48 10.72
N ASP A 116 -22.30 -7.83 11.84
CA ASP A 116 -23.40 -8.17 12.77
C ASP A 116 -24.13 -6.93 13.29
N GLY A 117 -23.68 -5.74 12.97
CA GLY A 117 -24.28 -4.47 13.40
C GLY A 117 -23.93 -4.04 14.82
N ASP A 118 -23.06 -4.76 15.52
CA ASP A 118 -22.61 -4.41 16.86
C ASP A 118 -21.89 -3.06 16.89
N LYS A 119 -21.99 -2.37 18.02
CA LYS A 119 -21.26 -1.13 18.23
C LYS A 119 -19.80 -1.44 18.50
N ILE A 120 -18.92 -0.79 17.76
CA ILE A 120 -17.47 -0.87 17.89
C ILE A 120 -16.94 0.54 18.10
N PHE A 121 -16.01 0.68 19.03
CA PHE A 121 -15.17 1.87 19.19
C PHE A 121 -13.74 1.54 18.75
N MET A 122 -13.11 2.46 18.04
CA MET A 122 -11.71 2.38 17.65
C MET A 122 -11.07 3.76 17.77
N GLY A 123 -10.05 3.86 18.56
CA GLY A 123 -9.22 5.05 18.71
C GLY A 123 -7.74 4.72 18.56
N PRO A 124 -6.87 5.69 18.83
CA PRO A 124 -5.42 5.48 18.75
C PRO A 124 -4.93 4.31 19.62
N GLU A 125 -5.43 4.18 20.83
CA GLU A 125 -5.01 3.14 21.77
C GLU A 125 -5.45 1.76 21.31
N GLU A 126 -6.72 1.61 20.89
CA GLU A 126 -7.25 0.34 20.40
C GLU A 126 -6.52 -0.09 19.13
N SER A 127 -6.24 0.83 18.20
CA SER A 127 -5.49 0.52 16.98
C SER A 127 -4.08 0.01 17.30
N MET A 128 -3.36 0.65 18.24
CA MET A 128 -2.03 0.20 18.66
C MET A 128 -2.08 -1.18 19.32
N GLN A 129 -3.06 -1.44 20.18
CA GLN A 129 -3.23 -2.73 20.83
C GLN A 129 -3.55 -3.84 19.83
N ILE A 130 -4.41 -3.57 18.86
CA ILE A 130 -4.73 -4.55 17.79
C ILE A 130 -3.47 -4.86 16.97
N GLN A 131 -2.75 -3.85 16.47
CA GLN A 131 -1.55 -4.05 15.67
C GLN A 131 -0.43 -4.75 16.46
N HIS A 132 -0.34 -4.50 17.77
CA HIS A 132 0.57 -5.23 18.68
C HIS A 132 0.23 -6.72 18.74
N LYS A 133 -1.06 -7.06 18.90
CA LYS A 133 -1.54 -8.45 18.90
C LYS A 133 -1.36 -9.15 17.54
N LEU A 134 -1.42 -8.39 16.45
CA LEU A 134 -1.13 -8.90 15.10
C LEU A 134 0.37 -9.19 14.90
N GLY A 135 1.26 -8.67 15.74
CA GLY A 135 2.70 -8.84 15.60
C GLY A 135 3.31 -8.10 14.41
N SER A 136 2.72 -6.98 14.00
CA SER A 136 3.13 -6.22 12.81
C SER A 136 4.54 -5.67 12.94
N ASP A 137 5.39 -5.83 11.92
CA ASP A 137 6.76 -5.27 11.90
C ASP A 137 6.77 -3.75 11.66
N ILE A 138 5.78 -3.25 10.95
CA ILE A 138 5.50 -1.81 10.79
C ILE A 138 4.07 -1.55 11.21
N VAL A 139 3.93 -0.69 12.22
CA VAL A 139 2.67 -0.24 12.82
C VAL A 139 2.38 1.18 12.31
N MET A 140 1.15 1.45 11.90
CA MET A 140 0.73 2.80 11.48
C MET A 140 -0.03 3.50 12.60
N ILE A 141 0.25 4.80 12.84
CA ILE A 141 -0.57 5.60 13.77
C ILE A 141 -2.03 5.62 13.33
N PHE A 142 -2.96 5.80 14.27
CA PHE A 142 -4.36 6.02 13.94
C PHE A 142 -4.55 7.46 13.43
N ASP A 143 -5.25 7.64 12.31
CA ASP A 143 -5.42 8.92 11.64
C ASP A 143 -6.83 9.11 11.10
N GLU A 144 -7.21 10.36 10.85
CA GLU A 144 -8.43 10.71 10.14
C GLU A 144 -8.10 11.05 8.69
N CYS A 145 -8.63 10.25 7.75
CA CYS A 145 -8.53 10.53 6.32
C CYS A 145 -9.54 11.61 5.94
N THR A 146 -9.05 12.80 5.59
CA THR A 146 -9.89 13.91 5.12
C THR A 146 -10.60 13.54 3.81
N PRO A 147 -11.92 13.74 3.66
CA PRO A 147 -12.62 13.50 2.40
C PRO A 147 -12.16 14.45 1.30
N TYR A 148 -12.32 14.03 0.04
CA TYR A 148 -12.13 14.91 -1.11
C TYR A 148 -13.47 15.11 -1.85
N PRO A 149 -13.83 16.34 -2.25
CA PRO A 149 -13.18 17.60 -1.88
C PRO A 149 -13.45 18.01 -0.43
N ALA A 150 -12.54 18.75 0.18
CA ALA A 150 -12.73 19.39 1.47
C ALA A 150 -12.29 20.86 1.39
N ASP A 151 -12.93 21.73 2.14
CA ASP A 151 -12.43 23.08 2.34
C ASP A 151 -11.23 23.08 3.32
N LYS A 152 -10.52 24.22 3.37
CA LYS A 152 -9.32 24.34 4.20
C LYS A 152 -9.59 24.16 5.69
N THR A 153 -10.73 24.67 6.17
CA THR A 153 -11.10 24.56 7.59
C THR A 153 -11.35 23.12 7.99
N THR A 154 -12.05 22.36 7.16
CA THR A 154 -12.30 20.93 7.36
C THR A 154 -10.98 20.15 7.32
N ALA A 155 -10.11 20.44 6.35
CA ALA A 155 -8.81 19.78 6.22
C ALA A 155 -7.89 20.09 7.41
N ASP A 156 -7.90 21.32 7.92
CA ASP A 156 -7.14 21.71 9.11
C ASP A 156 -7.64 21.00 10.37
N GLN A 157 -8.95 20.99 10.62
CA GLN A 157 -9.53 20.30 11.78
C GLN A 157 -9.19 18.80 11.78
N SER A 158 -9.32 18.15 10.65
CA SER A 158 -8.98 16.73 10.43
C SER A 158 -7.48 16.47 10.66
N MET A 159 -6.63 17.32 10.12
CA MET A 159 -5.18 17.23 10.29
C MET A 159 -4.76 17.42 11.76
N GLN A 160 -5.31 18.42 12.45
CA GLN A 160 -5.02 18.66 13.87
C GLN A 160 -5.50 17.49 14.76
N LEU A 161 -6.65 16.89 14.46
CA LEU A 161 -7.11 15.68 15.15
C LEU A 161 -6.13 14.53 14.93
N SER A 162 -5.71 14.30 13.68
CA SER A 162 -4.72 13.27 13.34
C SER A 162 -3.39 13.47 14.08
N LEU A 163 -2.94 14.71 14.26
CA LEU A 163 -1.73 15.01 15.05
C LEU A 163 -1.87 14.64 16.52
N ARG A 164 -2.99 14.98 17.16
CA ARG A 164 -3.26 14.58 18.55
C ARG A 164 -3.36 13.06 18.69
N TRP A 165 -3.97 12.38 17.72
CA TRP A 165 -4.03 10.93 17.66
C TRP A 165 -2.67 10.28 17.40
N ALA A 166 -1.77 10.96 16.66
CA ALA A 166 -0.39 10.51 16.47
C ALA A 166 0.40 10.49 17.81
N GLU A 167 0.25 11.51 18.65
CA GLU A 167 0.86 11.56 19.99
C GLU A 167 0.33 10.44 20.88
N ARG A 168 -0.99 10.21 20.89
CA ARG A 168 -1.64 9.14 21.65
C ARG A 168 -1.21 7.76 21.15
N SER A 169 -1.17 7.55 19.82
CA SER A 169 -0.67 6.31 19.20
C SER A 169 0.76 6.01 19.65
N LYS A 170 1.65 7.00 19.60
CA LYS A 170 3.03 6.83 20.05
C LYS A 170 3.13 6.54 21.54
N SER A 171 2.34 7.20 22.35
CA SER A 171 2.28 6.97 23.81
C SER A 171 1.86 5.52 24.12
N GLU A 172 0.80 5.02 23.49
CA GLU A 172 0.33 3.65 23.70
C GLU A 172 1.31 2.62 23.14
N HIS A 173 1.90 2.86 21.96
CA HIS A 173 2.94 2.00 21.38
C HIS A 173 4.12 1.82 22.35
N ASN A 174 4.59 2.91 22.96
CA ASN A 174 5.66 2.89 23.96
C ASN A 174 5.24 2.14 25.23
N LYS A 175 4.02 2.36 25.72
CA LYS A 175 3.45 1.70 26.90
C LYS A 175 3.34 0.17 26.71
N LEU A 176 3.02 -0.26 25.50
CA LEU A 176 3.00 -1.68 25.13
C LEU A 176 4.41 -2.29 25.03
N ASN A 177 5.48 -1.51 25.17
CA ASN A 177 6.87 -1.91 24.92
C ASN A 177 7.05 -2.58 23.55
N ASN A 178 6.31 -2.11 22.55
CA ASN A 178 6.38 -2.65 21.21
C ASN A 178 7.70 -2.17 20.55
N ALA A 179 8.58 -3.11 20.20
CA ALA A 179 9.87 -2.83 19.56
C ALA A 179 9.78 -2.66 18.03
N ASN A 180 8.59 -2.90 17.44
CA ASN A 180 8.38 -2.79 16.01
C ASN A 180 8.31 -1.33 15.57
N ALA A 181 8.52 -1.08 14.28
CA ALA A 181 8.59 0.27 13.75
C ALA A 181 7.21 0.95 13.80
N LEU A 182 7.15 2.21 14.22
CA LEU A 182 5.94 3.03 14.20
C LEU A 182 6.08 4.13 13.15
N PHE A 183 5.12 4.22 12.21
CA PHE A 183 5.11 5.23 11.15
C PHE A 183 4.06 6.30 11.41
N GLY A 184 4.46 7.57 11.23
CA GLY A 184 3.56 8.71 11.21
C GLY A 184 2.87 8.86 9.86
N ILE A 185 1.66 9.45 9.84
CA ILE A 185 0.87 9.68 8.61
C ILE A 185 0.63 11.18 8.44
N VAL A 186 1.18 11.76 7.37
CA VAL A 186 0.98 13.16 7.02
C VAL A 186 -0.39 13.34 6.38
N GLN A 187 -1.23 14.18 6.99
CA GLN A 187 -2.53 14.60 6.48
C GLN A 187 -2.51 16.11 6.12
N GLY A 188 -3.62 16.70 5.69
CA GLY A 188 -3.74 18.15 5.37
C GLY A 188 -4.46 18.42 4.04
N GLY A 189 -5.18 17.42 3.50
CA GLY A 189 -5.92 17.56 2.24
C GLY A 189 -5.00 17.95 1.07
N MET A 190 -5.46 18.87 0.21
CA MET A 190 -4.67 19.39 -0.91
C MET A 190 -3.98 20.72 -0.58
N PHE A 191 -3.87 21.09 0.71
CA PHE A 191 -3.32 22.38 1.17
C PHE A 191 -1.86 22.22 1.59
N GLU A 192 -0.96 22.86 0.84
CA GLU A 192 0.49 22.74 1.04
C GLU A 192 0.92 23.15 2.45
N GLU A 193 0.40 24.28 2.96
CA GLU A 193 0.72 24.76 4.30
C GLU A 193 0.33 23.79 5.39
N LEU A 194 -0.86 23.12 5.29
CA LEU A 194 -1.30 22.14 6.25
C LEU A 194 -0.44 20.87 6.22
N ARG A 195 -0.08 20.41 5.01
CA ARG A 195 0.81 19.25 4.88
C ARG A 195 2.21 19.51 5.40
N ARG A 196 2.74 20.73 5.21
CA ARG A 196 4.03 21.14 5.78
C ARG A 196 3.97 21.19 7.32
N GLU A 197 2.89 21.72 7.86
CA GLU A 197 2.66 21.76 9.31
C GLU A 197 2.55 20.33 9.86
N SER A 198 1.73 19.47 9.24
CA SER A 198 1.59 18.08 9.62
C SER A 198 2.92 17.33 9.61
N ALA A 199 3.70 17.45 8.53
CA ALA A 199 5.01 16.82 8.42
C ALA A 199 5.97 17.29 9.51
N LYS A 200 6.04 18.60 9.76
CA LYS A 200 6.88 19.18 10.81
C LYS A 200 6.51 18.66 12.18
N SER A 201 5.23 18.68 12.54
CA SER A 201 4.76 18.21 13.84
C SER A 201 5.02 16.71 14.04
N LEU A 202 4.80 15.88 13.02
CA LEU A 202 5.12 14.45 13.08
C LEU A 202 6.63 14.20 13.23
N ILE A 203 7.49 15.01 12.61
CA ILE A 203 8.95 14.92 12.78
C ILE A 203 9.35 15.29 14.22
N GLU A 204 8.73 16.30 14.82
CA GLU A 204 8.95 16.70 16.21
C GLU A 204 8.51 15.59 17.19
N ILE A 205 7.37 14.95 16.94
CA ILE A 205 6.93 13.75 17.70
C ILE A 205 7.95 12.62 17.51
N GLY A 206 8.44 12.39 16.28
CA GLY A 206 9.50 11.44 15.94
C GLY A 206 8.99 10.02 15.71
N PHE A 207 9.13 9.52 14.47
CA PHE A 207 8.71 8.20 14.03
C PHE A 207 9.85 7.46 13.31
N ASP A 208 9.67 6.15 13.11
CA ASP A 208 10.64 5.31 12.40
C ASP A 208 10.54 5.45 10.88
N GLY A 209 9.39 5.91 10.38
CA GLY A 209 9.11 6.23 8.99
C GLY A 209 7.91 7.15 8.88
N TYR A 210 7.67 7.67 7.67
CA TYR A 210 6.61 8.64 7.43
C TYR A 210 5.80 8.25 6.19
N ALA A 211 4.48 8.19 6.36
CA ALA A 211 3.55 7.95 5.28
C ALA A 211 2.89 9.25 4.83
N ILE A 212 2.52 9.31 3.57
CA ILE A 212 1.69 10.36 2.97
C ILE A 212 0.30 9.77 2.79
N GLY A 213 -0.64 10.19 3.63
CA GLY A 213 -2.04 9.80 3.59
C GLY A 213 -2.93 10.82 2.87
N GLY A 214 -4.22 10.50 2.74
CA GLY A 214 -5.22 11.38 2.16
C GLY A 214 -4.99 11.76 0.69
N LEU A 215 -4.33 10.88 -0.06
CA LEU A 215 -4.20 10.92 -1.52
C LEU A 215 -4.85 9.68 -2.14
N SER A 216 -5.19 9.75 -3.43
CA SER A 216 -5.96 8.71 -4.13
C SER A 216 -7.36 8.45 -3.52
N VAL A 217 -7.97 9.51 -3.00
CA VAL A 217 -9.31 9.51 -2.38
C VAL A 217 -10.36 10.18 -3.26
N GLY A 218 -10.05 10.43 -4.53
CA GLY A 218 -10.95 10.99 -5.53
C GLY A 218 -10.47 12.28 -6.20
N GLU A 219 -9.31 12.80 -5.81
CA GLU A 219 -8.67 13.96 -6.42
C GLU A 219 -8.14 13.64 -7.83
N PRO A 220 -8.02 14.64 -8.73
CA PRO A 220 -7.29 14.51 -9.99
C PRO A 220 -5.82 14.15 -9.75
N LYS A 221 -5.22 13.40 -10.67
CA LYS A 221 -3.80 12.99 -10.57
C LYS A 221 -2.85 14.18 -10.43
N GLU A 222 -3.16 15.29 -11.07
CA GLU A 222 -2.37 16.51 -11.03
C GLU A 222 -2.27 17.08 -9.61
N GLU A 223 -3.32 16.95 -8.80
CA GLU A 223 -3.31 17.38 -7.39
C GLU A 223 -2.41 16.47 -6.54
N MET A 224 -2.49 15.15 -6.74
CA MET A 224 -1.56 14.22 -6.10
C MET A 224 -0.11 14.53 -6.47
N ILE A 225 0.18 14.75 -7.75
CA ILE A 225 1.54 15.07 -8.22
C ILE A 225 2.05 16.37 -7.60
N LYS A 226 1.22 17.43 -7.53
CA LYS A 226 1.59 18.68 -6.85
C LYS A 226 2.02 18.46 -5.41
N VAL A 227 1.30 17.62 -4.67
CA VAL A 227 1.68 17.26 -3.29
C VAL A 227 3.03 16.55 -3.27
N LEU A 228 3.25 15.60 -4.17
CA LEU A 228 4.49 14.83 -4.24
C LEU A 228 5.69 15.67 -4.73
N ASP A 229 5.49 16.78 -5.42
CA ASP A 229 6.58 17.65 -5.88
C ASP A 229 7.33 18.32 -4.73
N TYR A 230 6.67 18.56 -3.59
CA TYR A 230 7.28 19.28 -2.44
C TYR A 230 7.35 18.47 -1.14
N LEU A 231 6.36 17.58 -0.87
CA LEU A 231 6.21 16.99 0.46
C LEU A 231 7.28 15.94 0.79
N PRO A 232 7.70 15.03 -0.11
CA PRO A 232 8.70 14.03 0.23
C PRO A 232 10.02 14.62 0.72
N GLU A 233 10.44 15.75 0.17
CA GLU A 233 11.69 16.45 0.57
C GLU A 233 11.61 17.10 1.96
N GLN A 234 10.40 17.28 2.52
CA GLN A 234 10.22 17.77 3.88
C GLN A 234 10.44 16.66 4.92
N LEU A 235 10.36 15.39 4.49
CA LEU A 235 10.52 14.23 5.38
C LEU A 235 12.00 13.86 5.54
N PRO A 236 12.41 13.33 6.71
CA PRO A 236 13.81 13.01 6.98
C PRO A 236 14.42 12.07 5.92
N GLU A 237 15.63 12.37 5.50
CA GLU A 237 16.32 11.59 4.47
C GLU A 237 16.64 10.16 4.93
N ASN A 238 16.97 10.00 6.20
CA ASN A 238 17.34 8.74 6.84
C ASN A 238 16.13 7.90 7.30
N LYS A 239 14.92 8.23 6.84
CA LYS A 239 13.68 7.49 7.14
C LYS A 239 12.98 7.07 5.85
N PRO A 240 12.30 5.90 5.84
CA PRO A 240 11.49 5.49 4.69
C PRO A 240 10.26 6.38 4.54
N ARG A 241 9.85 6.58 3.28
CA ARG A 241 8.71 7.38 2.86
C ARG A 241 7.69 6.49 2.16
N TYR A 242 6.47 6.45 2.68
CA TYR A 242 5.43 5.55 2.21
C TYR A 242 4.24 6.34 1.63
N LEU A 243 3.86 6.09 0.38
CA LEU A 243 2.66 6.63 -0.25
C LEU A 243 1.53 5.62 -0.16
N MET A 244 0.52 5.91 0.66
CA MET A 244 -0.55 4.98 1.01
C MET A 244 -1.60 4.84 -0.11
N GLY A 245 -1.98 3.60 -0.41
CA GLY A 245 -3.11 3.28 -1.30
C GLY A 245 -2.90 3.58 -2.78
N VAL A 246 -1.68 3.90 -3.20
CA VAL A 246 -1.33 4.28 -4.58
C VAL A 246 -0.47 3.20 -5.23
N GLY A 247 -0.66 2.80 -6.44
CA GLY A 247 -1.59 3.24 -7.47
C GLY A 247 -1.43 2.42 -8.76
N THR A 248 -1.66 3.06 -9.89
CA THR A 248 -1.35 2.46 -11.20
C THR A 248 0.16 2.40 -11.44
N PRO A 249 0.65 1.58 -12.40
CA PRO A 249 2.09 1.56 -12.73
C PRO A 249 2.69 2.94 -12.98
N SER A 250 1.98 3.82 -13.70
CA SER A 250 2.43 5.19 -13.94
C SER A 250 2.50 6.03 -12.67
N ASP A 251 1.56 5.85 -11.73
CA ASP A 251 1.59 6.58 -10.44
C ASP A 251 2.81 6.15 -9.62
N LEU A 252 3.19 4.87 -9.67
CA LEU A 252 4.38 4.36 -8.98
C LEU A 252 5.67 4.96 -9.55
N VAL A 253 5.80 5.01 -10.88
CA VAL A 253 6.98 5.62 -11.55
C VAL A 253 7.10 7.09 -11.19
N GLU A 254 5.99 7.86 -11.27
CA GLU A 254 5.97 9.28 -10.91
C GLU A 254 6.30 9.53 -9.43
N ALA A 255 5.82 8.67 -8.54
CA ALA A 255 6.07 8.83 -7.10
C ALA A 255 7.50 8.42 -6.72
N VAL A 256 8.07 7.36 -7.33
CA VAL A 256 9.48 6.97 -7.12
C VAL A 256 10.42 8.09 -7.58
N GLU A 257 10.16 8.72 -8.75
CA GLU A 257 10.92 9.89 -9.22
C GLU A 257 10.96 11.00 -8.16
N ARG A 258 9.90 11.14 -7.35
CA ARG A 258 9.75 12.18 -6.32
C ARG A 258 10.21 11.75 -4.93
N GLY A 259 10.83 10.58 -4.83
CA GLY A 259 11.49 10.13 -3.60
C GLY A 259 10.62 9.32 -2.65
N ILE A 260 9.61 8.61 -3.15
CA ILE A 260 8.82 7.64 -2.38
C ILE A 260 9.50 6.27 -2.39
N ASP A 261 9.53 5.60 -1.24
CA ASP A 261 10.20 4.32 -1.02
C ASP A 261 9.24 3.13 -0.95
N MET A 262 7.98 3.33 -0.53
CA MET A 262 7.03 2.24 -0.27
C MET A 262 5.65 2.56 -0.83
N PHE A 263 4.96 1.50 -1.26
CA PHE A 263 3.63 1.59 -1.85
C PHE A 263 2.79 0.37 -1.45
N ASP A 264 1.49 0.58 -1.39
CA ASP A 264 0.47 -0.47 -1.41
C ASP A 264 -0.68 -0.07 -2.32
N CYS A 265 -1.35 -1.02 -2.89
CA CYS A 265 -2.64 -0.81 -3.54
C CYS A 265 -3.38 -2.13 -3.74
N VAL A 266 -4.70 -2.11 -3.62
CA VAL A 266 -5.55 -3.26 -3.95
C VAL A 266 -5.71 -3.48 -5.47
N MET A 267 -5.30 -2.50 -6.28
CA MET A 267 -5.50 -2.52 -7.74
C MET A 267 -4.95 -3.76 -8.42
N PRO A 268 -3.71 -4.22 -8.21
CA PRO A 268 -3.19 -5.37 -8.95
C PRO A 268 -4.10 -6.58 -8.78
N THR A 269 -4.49 -6.92 -7.56
CA THR A 269 -5.32 -8.09 -7.28
C THR A 269 -6.80 -7.87 -7.61
N ARG A 270 -7.35 -6.67 -7.35
CA ARG A 270 -8.75 -6.33 -7.67
C ARG A 270 -8.96 -6.29 -9.18
N ASN A 271 -8.08 -5.62 -9.92
CA ASN A 271 -8.16 -5.51 -11.37
C ASN A 271 -7.98 -6.89 -12.05
N ALA A 272 -7.06 -7.72 -11.56
CA ALA A 272 -6.87 -9.08 -12.05
C ALA A 272 -8.17 -9.89 -12.01
N ARG A 273 -8.85 -9.90 -10.88
CA ARG A 273 -10.14 -10.62 -10.73
C ARG A 273 -11.23 -10.07 -11.65
N ASN A 274 -11.14 -8.80 -12.02
CA ASN A 274 -12.07 -8.16 -12.96
C ASN A 274 -11.63 -8.26 -14.43
N GLY A 275 -10.47 -8.89 -14.70
CA GLY A 275 -9.96 -9.09 -16.05
C GLY A 275 -9.28 -7.85 -16.66
N TYR A 276 -8.76 -6.96 -15.80
CA TYR A 276 -7.91 -5.83 -16.20
C TYR A 276 -6.46 -6.16 -15.84
N LEU A 277 -5.62 -6.37 -16.85
CA LEU A 277 -4.28 -6.86 -16.69
C LEU A 277 -3.27 -5.80 -17.16
N PHE A 278 -2.34 -5.48 -16.28
CA PHE A 278 -1.28 -4.52 -16.56
C PHE A 278 -0.18 -5.19 -17.38
N THR A 279 0.21 -4.59 -18.49
CA THR A 279 1.29 -5.12 -19.34
C THR A 279 2.31 -4.04 -19.66
N SER A 280 3.44 -4.44 -20.20
CA SER A 280 4.49 -3.52 -20.64
C SER A 280 4.02 -2.51 -21.70
N VAL A 281 2.95 -2.83 -22.42
CA VAL A 281 2.38 -2.00 -23.49
C VAL A 281 0.96 -1.50 -23.17
N GLY A 282 0.60 -1.38 -21.91
CA GLY A 282 -0.70 -0.84 -21.49
C GLY A 282 -1.61 -1.86 -20.80
N ILE A 283 -2.92 -1.59 -20.78
CA ILE A 283 -3.89 -2.42 -20.06
C ILE A 283 -4.65 -3.34 -21.02
N VAL A 284 -4.53 -4.65 -20.78
CA VAL A 284 -5.32 -5.66 -21.46
C VAL A 284 -6.62 -5.93 -20.70
N LYS A 285 -7.77 -5.62 -21.33
CA LYS A 285 -9.10 -5.98 -20.84
C LYS A 285 -9.48 -7.35 -21.37
N ILE A 286 -9.04 -8.41 -20.69
CA ILE A 286 -9.07 -9.80 -21.22
C ILE A 286 -10.48 -10.31 -21.55
N ARG A 287 -11.56 -9.66 -21.06
CA ARG A 287 -12.95 -9.97 -21.41
C ARG A 287 -13.34 -9.55 -22.84
N ASN A 288 -12.56 -8.70 -23.51
CA ASN A 288 -12.86 -8.19 -24.85
C ASN A 288 -12.82 -9.32 -25.88
N ALA A 289 -13.76 -9.28 -26.82
CA ALA A 289 -13.94 -10.34 -27.84
C ALA A 289 -12.72 -10.55 -28.77
N GLN A 290 -11.90 -9.52 -28.94
CA GLN A 290 -10.66 -9.60 -29.75
C GLN A 290 -9.69 -10.68 -29.25
N TYR A 291 -9.69 -11.01 -27.97
CA TYR A 291 -8.79 -12.02 -27.38
C TYR A 291 -9.31 -13.46 -27.52
N LYS A 292 -10.53 -13.67 -28.06
CA LYS A 292 -11.15 -14.99 -28.17
C LYS A 292 -10.29 -15.99 -28.97
N LEU A 293 -9.60 -15.53 -29.98
CA LEU A 293 -8.74 -16.34 -30.88
C LEU A 293 -7.25 -15.96 -30.78
N ASP A 294 -6.88 -15.12 -29.82
CA ASP A 294 -5.51 -14.67 -29.65
C ASP A 294 -4.68 -15.74 -28.93
N VAL A 295 -3.85 -16.45 -29.69
CA VAL A 295 -2.98 -17.52 -29.19
C VAL A 295 -1.62 -17.01 -28.68
N THR A 296 -1.39 -15.70 -28.65
CA THR A 296 -0.17 -15.11 -28.10
C THR A 296 -0.22 -15.05 -26.56
N LYS A 297 0.93 -14.93 -25.93
CA LYS A 297 1.01 -14.72 -24.47
C LYS A 297 0.49 -13.33 -24.11
N LEU A 298 0.16 -13.15 -22.82
CA LEU A 298 -0.47 -11.92 -22.33
C LEU A 298 0.44 -10.69 -22.52
N ASP A 299 1.73 -10.82 -22.19
CA ASP A 299 2.75 -9.79 -22.35
C ASP A 299 4.05 -10.42 -22.85
N GLU A 300 4.56 -9.94 -23.98
CA GLU A 300 5.75 -10.49 -24.62
C GLU A 300 7.04 -10.29 -23.81
N ARG A 301 7.07 -9.29 -22.93
CA ARG A 301 8.22 -8.94 -22.07
C ARG A 301 8.11 -9.51 -20.65
N CYS A 302 7.05 -10.25 -20.36
CA CYS A 302 6.80 -10.76 -19.02
C CYS A 302 7.15 -12.25 -18.91
N ASP A 303 7.93 -12.60 -17.88
CA ASP A 303 8.37 -13.97 -17.62
C ASP A 303 7.60 -14.65 -16.48
N CYS A 304 6.45 -14.08 -16.05
CA CYS A 304 5.63 -14.71 -15.03
C CYS A 304 5.06 -16.06 -15.49
N TYR A 305 4.69 -16.90 -14.52
CA TYR A 305 4.10 -18.21 -14.79
C TYR A 305 2.92 -18.16 -15.78
N THR A 306 2.06 -17.15 -15.67
CA THR A 306 0.90 -16.98 -16.56
C THR A 306 1.34 -16.73 -18.02
N CYS A 307 2.27 -15.80 -18.23
CA CYS A 307 2.75 -15.47 -19.59
C CYS A 307 3.54 -16.60 -20.25
N GLN A 308 4.26 -17.41 -19.44
CA GLN A 308 5.03 -18.53 -19.98
C GLN A 308 4.16 -19.74 -20.40
N ASN A 309 2.98 -19.91 -19.79
CA ASN A 309 2.22 -21.16 -19.91
C ASN A 309 0.84 -20.98 -20.57
N TYR A 310 0.30 -19.75 -20.67
CA TYR A 310 -1.07 -19.54 -21.11
C TYR A 310 -1.19 -18.44 -22.15
N THR A 311 -2.17 -18.60 -23.05
CA THR A 311 -2.49 -17.62 -24.09
C THR A 311 -3.60 -16.67 -23.67
N LYS A 312 -3.70 -15.51 -24.32
CA LYS A 312 -4.82 -14.58 -24.13
C LYS A 312 -6.17 -15.25 -24.39
N ALA A 313 -6.28 -16.13 -25.39
CA ALA A 313 -7.51 -16.88 -25.70
C ALA A 313 -7.96 -17.74 -24.52
N TYR A 314 -7.03 -18.44 -23.85
CA TYR A 314 -7.34 -19.26 -22.68
C TYR A 314 -7.75 -18.40 -21.48
N LEU A 315 -6.99 -17.34 -21.19
CA LEU A 315 -7.33 -16.39 -20.11
C LEU A 315 -8.69 -15.71 -20.36
N HIS A 316 -8.98 -15.32 -21.61
CA HIS A 316 -10.29 -14.81 -22.04
C HIS A 316 -11.41 -15.81 -21.74
N HIS A 317 -11.23 -17.08 -22.14
CA HIS A 317 -12.20 -18.14 -21.89
C HIS A 317 -12.48 -18.30 -20.39
N LEU A 318 -11.45 -18.46 -19.56
CA LEU A 318 -11.58 -18.60 -18.11
C LEU A 318 -12.29 -17.40 -17.48
N GLN A 319 -11.88 -16.17 -17.88
CA GLN A 319 -12.46 -14.94 -17.34
C GLN A 319 -13.94 -14.76 -17.75
N ARG A 320 -14.32 -15.18 -18.94
CA ARG A 320 -15.72 -15.16 -19.41
C ARG A 320 -16.60 -16.16 -18.69
N LYS A 321 -16.03 -17.26 -18.21
CA LYS A 321 -16.71 -18.30 -17.45
C LYS A 321 -16.68 -18.08 -15.93
N ASN A 322 -15.97 -17.02 -15.48
CA ASN A 322 -15.73 -16.72 -14.06
C ASN A 322 -15.06 -17.90 -13.30
N GLU A 323 -14.16 -18.62 -13.98
CA GLU A 323 -13.41 -19.70 -13.37
C GLU A 323 -12.46 -19.15 -12.28
N ILE A 324 -12.32 -19.86 -11.17
CA ILE A 324 -11.41 -19.49 -10.06
C ILE A 324 -9.95 -19.37 -10.57
N LEU A 325 -9.56 -20.26 -11.50
CA LEU A 325 -8.23 -20.25 -12.09
C LEU A 325 -7.94 -18.93 -12.83
N SER A 326 -8.96 -18.27 -13.41
CA SER A 326 -8.80 -16.95 -14.01
C SER A 326 -8.31 -15.93 -12.99
N ALA A 327 -8.98 -15.84 -11.83
CA ALA A 327 -8.59 -14.92 -10.77
C ALA A 327 -7.14 -15.16 -10.32
N ARG A 328 -6.74 -16.44 -10.20
CA ARG A 328 -5.40 -16.83 -9.79
C ARG A 328 -4.34 -16.44 -10.83
N LEU A 329 -4.48 -16.87 -12.09
CA LEU A 329 -3.50 -16.62 -13.16
C LEU A 329 -3.34 -15.12 -13.43
N ASN A 330 -4.45 -14.39 -13.45
CA ASN A 330 -4.44 -12.95 -13.63
C ASN A 330 -3.76 -12.23 -12.46
N THR A 331 -3.96 -12.69 -11.22
CA THR A 331 -3.33 -12.11 -10.03
C THR A 331 -1.82 -12.38 -10.01
N ILE A 332 -1.38 -13.60 -10.37
CA ILE A 332 0.04 -13.93 -10.56
C ILE A 332 0.68 -12.94 -11.53
N HIS A 333 0.07 -12.71 -12.69
CA HIS A 333 0.60 -11.79 -13.68
C HIS A 333 0.68 -10.34 -13.17
N ASN A 334 -0.42 -9.80 -12.65
CA ASN A 334 -0.43 -8.41 -12.20
C ASN A 334 0.53 -8.14 -11.03
N LEU A 335 0.63 -9.07 -10.07
CA LEU A 335 1.58 -8.92 -8.97
C LEU A 335 3.03 -9.06 -9.43
N TYR A 336 3.32 -10.02 -10.32
CA TYR A 336 4.64 -10.13 -10.92
C TYR A 336 5.02 -8.83 -11.64
N TYR A 337 4.13 -8.28 -12.45
CA TYR A 337 4.36 -7.02 -13.16
C TYR A 337 4.72 -5.87 -12.21
N TYR A 338 4.01 -5.74 -11.07
CA TYR A 338 4.30 -4.72 -10.07
C TYR A 338 5.65 -4.94 -9.37
N GLN A 339 5.98 -6.18 -9.01
CA GLN A 339 7.27 -6.50 -8.37
C GLN A 339 8.44 -6.31 -9.34
N ASP A 340 8.26 -6.68 -10.59
CA ASP A 340 9.26 -6.50 -11.64
C ASP A 340 9.48 -5.01 -11.95
N LEU A 341 8.40 -4.20 -12.02
CA LEU A 341 8.49 -2.75 -12.16
C LEU A 341 9.31 -2.12 -11.02
N MET A 342 9.08 -2.54 -9.76
CA MET A 342 9.90 -2.10 -8.62
C MET A 342 11.36 -2.51 -8.79
N SER A 343 11.62 -3.72 -9.25
CA SER A 343 12.99 -4.21 -9.50
C SER A 343 13.70 -3.40 -10.56
N GLN A 344 13.03 -3.12 -11.69
CA GLN A 344 13.58 -2.30 -12.78
C GLN A 344 13.88 -0.86 -12.30
N MET A 345 12.98 -0.25 -11.50
CA MET A 345 13.21 1.08 -10.93
C MET A 345 14.41 1.10 -9.98
N ARG A 346 14.55 0.09 -9.10
CA ARG A 346 15.74 -0.04 -8.23
C ARG A 346 17.03 -0.13 -9.04
N GLN A 347 17.04 -0.94 -10.09
CA GLN A 347 18.19 -1.08 -10.97
C GLN A 347 18.51 0.24 -11.70
N ALA A 348 17.50 0.92 -12.23
CA ALA A 348 17.66 2.20 -12.91
C ALA A 348 18.30 3.27 -12.00
N ILE A 349 17.86 3.33 -10.71
CA ILE A 349 18.46 4.24 -9.72
C ILE A 349 19.92 3.84 -9.43
N GLU A 350 20.22 2.54 -9.28
CA GLU A 350 21.59 2.06 -9.04
C GLU A 350 22.55 2.39 -10.19
N GLU A 351 22.03 2.47 -11.42
CA GLU A 351 22.77 2.74 -12.64
C GLU A 351 22.75 4.22 -13.09
N ASP A 352 22.17 5.16 -12.29
CA ASP A 352 22.03 6.60 -12.61
C ASP A 352 21.28 6.86 -13.94
N ARG A 353 20.24 6.08 -14.22
CA ARG A 353 19.47 6.16 -15.47
C ARG A 353 17.95 6.15 -15.26
N PHE A 354 17.48 6.64 -14.12
CA PHE A 354 16.05 6.64 -13.82
C PHE A 354 15.23 7.47 -14.82
N ALA A 355 15.79 8.58 -15.30
CA ALA A 355 15.15 9.42 -16.31
C ALA A 355 14.96 8.66 -17.65
N ASP A 356 15.98 7.93 -18.10
CA ASP A 356 15.90 7.10 -19.32
C ASP A 356 14.88 5.96 -19.14
N PHE A 357 14.92 5.28 -17.97
CA PHE A 357 13.93 4.26 -17.63
C PHE A 357 12.49 4.79 -17.70
N LYS A 358 12.25 5.99 -17.14
CA LYS A 358 10.93 6.62 -17.17
C LYS A 358 10.49 6.92 -18.61
N GLN A 359 11.39 7.42 -19.46
CA GLN A 359 11.11 7.67 -20.87
C GLN A 359 10.73 6.35 -21.57
N ASP A 360 11.55 5.31 -21.46
CA ASP A 360 11.32 3.99 -22.04
C ASP A 360 9.98 3.40 -21.56
N PHE A 361 9.65 3.54 -20.27
CA PHE A 361 8.39 3.09 -19.72
C PHE A 361 7.20 3.75 -20.42
N TYR A 362 7.20 5.06 -20.59
CA TYR A 362 6.09 5.77 -21.26
C TYR A 362 6.03 5.51 -22.75
N GLU A 363 7.16 5.37 -23.43
CA GLU A 363 7.20 4.99 -24.85
C GLU A 363 6.59 3.60 -25.08
N LEU A 364 6.82 2.65 -24.18
CA LEU A 364 6.19 1.33 -24.24
C LEU A 364 4.69 1.41 -23.95
N GLN A 365 4.28 2.13 -22.91
CA GLN A 365 2.85 2.29 -22.57
C GLN A 365 2.05 2.97 -23.70
N ALA A 366 2.68 3.79 -24.52
CA ALA A 366 2.04 4.47 -25.66
C ALA A 366 1.80 3.54 -26.87
N GLN A 367 2.32 2.31 -26.85
CA GLN A 367 2.14 1.32 -27.95
C GLN A 367 0.85 0.50 -27.80
N GLY A 368 0.13 0.60 -26.67
CA GLY A 368 -1.03 -0.24 -26.30
C GLY A 368 -2.41 0.40 -26.36
#